data_c4c953a5eb5614fede7fa39514563bd8
#
_entry.id   c4c953a5eb5614fede7fa39514563bd8
#
_cell.length_a   1.000
_cell.length_b   1.000
_cell.length_c   1.000
_cell.angle_alpha   90.00
_cell.angle_beta   90.00
_cell.angle_gamma   90.00
#
_symmetry.space_group_name_H-M   'P 1'
#
loop_
_entity.id
_entity.type
_entity.pdbx_description
1 polymer ?
#
loop_
_entity_poly.entity_id
_entity_poly.type
_entity_poly.pdbx_seq_one_letter_code
_entity_poly.pdbx_strand_id
1 'polypeptide(L)'
;MSAIRTAKLQLRKSMHHRLLQLSPNDLSIQSQQIQAHLLAHPAFQRAQHISIYLSMDSAEAQTYGLVETALAAGKSVYVPRCRGQQMDMVRITSLLGLKPNAWGIPEPSHSEPAVDPNTLDFILVPGVAFDATGN
;
A
#
# COMPACT_ATOMS: atom_id res chain seq x y z
N MET A 1 0.43 13.27 27.33
CA MET A 1 0.24 13.10 25.88
C MET A 1 -0.16 14.45 25.28
N SER A 2 0.43 14.85 24.16
CA SER A 2 0.07 16.14 23.56
C SER A 2 -1.36 16.10 22.99
N ALA A 3 -2.05 17.26 22.99
CA ALA A 3 -3.40 17.40 22.43
C ALA A 3 -3.47 16.90 20.96
N ILE A 4 -2.43 17.18 20.17
CA ILE A 4 -2.31 16.72 18.77
C ILE A 4 -2.29 15.20 18.69
N ARG A 5 -1.54 14.52 19.55
CA ARG A 5 -1.47 13.07 19.58
C ARG A 5 -2.83 12.44 19.92
N THR A 6 -3.52 13.04 20.89
CA THR A 6 -4.86 12.60 21.28
C THR A 6 -5.86 12.78 20.13
N ALA A 7 -5.85 13.95 19.48
CA ALA A 7 -6.70 14.23 18.33
C ALA A 7 -6.45 13.25 17.16
N LYS A 8 -5.18 12.96 16.85
CA LYS A 8 -4.82 11.97 15.83
C LYS A 8 -5.33 10.57 16.16
N LEU A 9 -5.23 10.15 17.43
CA LEU A 9 -5.74 8.84 17.85
C LEU A 9 -7.27 8.76 17.72
N GLN A 10 -7.98 9.82 18.11
CA GLN A 10 -9.43 9.88 17.97
C GLN A 10 -9.86 9.86 16.50
N LEU A 11 -9.19 10.63 15.66
CA LEU A 11 -9.46 10.65 14.21
C LEU A 11 -9.23 9.25 13.59
N ARG A 12 -8.12 8.60 13.91
CA ARG A 12 -7.84 7.23 13.43
C ARG A 12 -8.91 6.24 13.82
N LYS A 13 -9.36 6.27 15.07
CA LYS A 13 -10.44 5.39 15.56
C LYS A 13 -11.74 5.63 14.80
N SER A 14 -12.13 6.90 14.66
CA SER A 14 -13.35 7.30 13.96
C SER A 14 -13.32 6.87 12.49
N MET A 15 -12.23 7.14 11.78
CA MET A 15 -12.09 6.79 10.37
C MET A 15 -12.00 5.28 10.17
N HIS A 16 -11.29 4.57 11.03
CA HIS A 16 -11.22 3.10 10.96
C HIS A 16 -12.60 2.48 11.15
N HIS A 17 -13.38 2.97 12.10
CA HIS A 17 -14.75 2.51 12.30
C HIS A 17 -15.62 2.73 11.04
N ARG A 18 -15.51 3.89 10.39
CA ARG A 18 -16.22 4.18 9.14
C ARG A 18 -15.76 3.28 8.00
N LEU A 19 -14.47 3.04 7.86
CA LEU A 19 -13.90 2.17 6.82
C LEU A 19 -14.36 0.71 6.98
N LEU A 20 -14.48 0.22 8.21
CA LEU A 20 -14.98 -1.12 8.49
C LEU A 20 -16.46 -1.30 8.13
N GLN A 21 -17.23 -0.22 8.00
CA GLN A 21 -18.63 -0.28 7.59
C GLN A 21 -18.82 -0.41 6.06
N LEU A 22 -17.76 -0.22 5.28
CA LEU A 22 -17.84 -0.46 3.84
C LEU A 22 -18.12 -1.93 3.56
N SER A 23 -19.08 -2.19 2.70
CA SER A 23 -19.31 -3.55 2.21
C SER A 23 -18.11 -4.02 1.36
N PRO A 24 -17.88 -5.33 1.23
CA PRO A 24 -16.85 -5.84 0.31
C PRO A 24 -17.04 -5.33 -1.13
N ASN A 25 -18.28 -5.17 -1.58
CA ASN A 25 -18.58 -4.63 -2.90
C ASN A 25 -18.18 -3.16 -3.03
N ASP A 26 -18.54 -2.33 -2.04
CA ASP A 26 -18.17 -0.90 -2.04
C ASP A 26 -16.65 -0.73 -1.98
N LEU A 27 -15.98 -1.51 -1.15
CA LEU A 27 -14.53 -1.50 -1.06
C LEU A 27 -13.88 -1.87 -2.41
N SER A 28 -14.40 -2.88 -3.09
CA SER A 28 -13.94 -3.30 -4.41
C SER A 28 -14.13 -2.20 -5.45
N ILE A 29 -15.32 -1.59 -5.51
CA ILE A 29 -15.64 -0.52 -6.47
C ILE A 29 -14.72 0.68 -6.24
N GLN A 30 -14.59 1.15 -5.00
CA GLN A 30 -13.74 2.29 -4.67
C GLN A 30 -12.27 2.00 -4.94
N SER A 31 -11.80 0.79 -4.66
CA SER A 31 -10.42 0.38 -4.95
C SER A 31 -10.15 0.38 -6.46
N GLN A 32 -11.08 -0.08 -7.28
CA GLN A 32 -10.97 -0.03 -8.73
C GLN A 32 -10.93 1.41 -9.27
N GLN A 33 -11.73 2.31 -8.69
CA GLN A 33 -11.70 3.73 -9.05
C GLN A 33 -10.35 4.38 -8.70
N ILE A 34 -9.81 4.11 -7.53
CA ILE A 34 -8.49 4.58 -7.12
C ILE A 34 -7.42 4.05 -8.07
N GLN A 35 -7.48 2.76 -8.40
CA GLN A 35 -6.55 2.14 -9.34
C GLN A 35 -6.61 2.81 -10.72
N ALA A 36 -7.80 3.08 -11.24
CA ALA A 36 -7.97 3.74 -12.52
C ALA A 36 -7.35 5.15 -12.53
N HIS A 37 -7.57 5.93 -11.48
CA HIS A 37 -6.94 7.25 -11.34
C HIS A 37 -5.42 7.17 -11.28
N LEU A 38 -4.90 6.20 -10.55
CA LEU A 38 -3.47 6.00 -10.38
C LEU A 38 -2.80 5.59 -11.70
N LEU A 39 -3.39 4.65 -12.43
CA LEU A 39 -2.90 4.19 -13.73
C LEU A 39 -2.90 5.30 -14.78
N ALA A 40 -3.83 6.26 -14.68
CA ALA A 40 -3.89 7.42 -15.55
C ALA A 40 -2.94 8.55 -15.13
N HIS A 41 -2.37 8.49 -13.93
CA HIS A 41 -1.51 9.56 -13.41
C HIS A 41 -0.16 9.60 -14.11
N PRO A 42 0.29 10.74 -14.64
CA PRO A 42 1.55 10.81 -15.40
C PRO A 42 2.77 10.35 -14.61
N ALA A 43 2.85 10.66 -13.32
CA ALA A 43 3.97 10.23 -12.48
C ALA A 43 4.04 8.70 -12.36
N PHE A 44 2.90 8.03 -12.24
CA PHE A 44 2.84 6.56 -12.22
C PHE A 44 3.24 5.98 -13.57
N GLN A 45 2.73 6.56 -14.66
CA GLN A 45 3.04 6.08 -16.00
C GLN A 45 4.54 6.17 -16.34
N ARG A 46 5.20 7.24 -15.90
CA ARG A 46 6.65 7.43 -16.11
C ARG A 46 7.51 6.57 -15.19
N ALA A 47 7.00 6.20 -14.03
CA ALA A 47 7.77 5.47 -13.03
C ALA A 47 8.12 4.06 -13.52
N GLN A 48 9.35 3.62 -13.26
CA GLN A 48 9.84 2.28 -13.57
C GLN A 48 10.04 1.44 -12.30
N HIS A 49 10.41 2.06 -11.19
CA HIS A 49 10.66 1.41 -9.90
C HIS A 49 9.63 1.88 -8.88
N ILE A 50 8.62 1.06 -8.64
CA ILE A 50 7.45 1.43 -7.87
C ILE A 50 7.33 0.57 -6.62
N SER A 51 7.21 1.23 -5.46
CA SER A 51 6.81 0.55 -4.23
C SER A 51 5.30 0.64 -4.03
N ILE A 52 4.67 -0.51 -3.81
CA ILE A 52 3.23 -0.62 -3.58
C ILE A 52 3.02 -1.41 -2.29
N TYR A 53 2.24 -0.85 -1.34
CA TYR A 53 1.84 -1.60 -0.16
C TYR A 53 0.89 -2.74 -0.53
N LEU A 54 0.94 -3.84 0.19
CA LEU A 54 -0.02 -4.93 0.05
C LEU A 54 -1.16 -4.74 1.04
N SER A 55 -2.35 -4.57 0.52
CA SER A 55 -3.53 -4.22 1.30
C SER A 55 -3.99 -5.35 2.21
N MET A 56 -4.54 -4.97 3.38
CA MET A 56 -5.33 -5.86 4.22
C MET A 56 -6.69 -6.13 3.57
N ASP A 57 -7.38 -7.17 4.02
CA ASP A 57 -8.64 -7.61 3.41
C ASP A 57 -9.81 -6.63 3.60
N SER A 58 -9.71 -5.73 4.58
CA SER A 58 -10.76 -4.77 4.91
C SER A 58 -10.21 -3.43 5.35
N ALA A 59 -11.06 -2.41 5.33
CA ALA A 59 -10.77 -1.06 5.82
C ALA A 59 -9.60 -0.34 5.11
N GLU A 60 -9.23 -0.80 3.93
CA GLU A 60 -8.08 -0.27 3.18
C GLU A 60 -8.30 -0.45 1.69
N ALA A 61 -7.88 0.53 0.90
CA ALA A 61 -7.93 0.41 -0.55
C ALA A 61 -7.11 -0.79 -1.03
N GLN A 62 -7.71 -1.65 -1.84
CA GLN A 62 -7.11 -2.91 -2.30
C GLN A 62 -6.09 -2.65 -3.39
N THR A 63 -4.93 -3.29 -3.31
CA THR A 63 -3.77 -3.00 -4.18
C THR A 63 -3.28 -4.17 -5.01
N TYR A 64 -3.78 -5.38 -4.80
CA TYR A 64 -3.30 -6.58 -5.52
C TYR A 64 -3.45 -6.46 -7.04
N GLY A 65 -4.59 -5.96 -7.52
CA GLY A 65 -4.81 -5.72 -8.94
C GLY A 65 -3.85 -4.69 -9.53
N LEU A 66 -3.49 -3.66 -8.76
CA LEU A 66 -2.49 -2.68 -9.17
C LEU A 66 -1.10 -3.29 -9.29
N VAL A 67 -0.71 -4.14 -8.34
CA VAL A 67 0.57 -4.88 -8.40
C VAL A 67 0.64 -5.73 -9.66
N GLU A 68 -0.38 -6.51 -9.94
CA GLU A 68 -0.44 -7.35 -11.14
C GLU A 68 -0.37 -6.52 -12.42
N THR A 69 -1.10 -5.41 -12.49
CA THR A 69 -1.08 -4.49 -13.63
C THR A 69 0.30 -3.87 -13.84
N ALA A 70 0.94 -3.42 -12.77
CA ALA A 70 2.29 -2.84 -12.84
C ALA A 70 3.34 -3.88 -13.30
N LEU A 71 3.27 -5.10 -12.80
CA LEU A 71 4.13 -6.20 -13.23
C LEU A 71 3.91 -6.53 -14.71
N ALA A 72 2.66 -6.62 -15.14
CA ALA A 72 2.31 -6.89 -16.55
C ALA A 72 2.78 -5.78 -17.50
N ALA A 73 2.84 -4.53 -17.00
CA ALA A 73 3.39 -3.40 -17.76
C ALA A 73 4.92 -3.35 -17.81
N GLY A 74 5.60 -4.33 -17.23
CA GLY A 74 7.06 -4.42 -17.23
C GLY A 74 7.75 -3.50 -16.20
N LYS A 75 7.00 -2.96 -15.25
CA LYS A 75 7.58 -2.15 -14.17
C LYS A 75 8.24 -3.03 -13.10
N SER A 76 9.28 -2.51 -12.47
CA SER A 76 9.87 -3.14 -11.29
C SER A 76 9.03 -2.79 -10.06
N VAL A 77 8.43 -3.79 -9.43
CA VAL A 77 7.54 -3.62 -8.28
C VAL A 77 8.24 -4.09 -7.01
N TYR A 78 8.11 -3.29 -5.97
CA TYR A 78 8.66 -3.54 -4.65
C TYR A 78 7.55 -3.49 -3.63
N VAL A 79 7.61 -4.35 -2.63
CA VAL A 79 6.61 -4.41 -1.56
C VAL A 79 7.27 -4.27 -0.20
N PRO A 80 6.57 -3.72 0.81
CA PRO A 80 7.10 -3.56 2.16
C PRO A 80 7.36 -4.90 2.83
N ARG A 81 8.43 -4.94 3.62
CA ARG A 81 8.74 -6.04 4.53
C ARG A 81 9.13 -5.48 5.88
N CYS A 82 8.47 -5.95 6.94
CA CYS A 82 8.75 -5.53 8.31
C CYS A 82 9.88 -6.35 8.92
N ARG A 83 10.83 -5.65 9.56
CA ARG A 83 11.93 -6.22 10.35
C ARG A 83 11.95 -5.54 11.72
N GLY A 84 11.22 -6.09 12.70
CA GLY A 84 11.05 -5.43 13.98
C GLY A 84 10.39 -4.07 13.84
N GLN A 85 11.09 -3.01 14.24
CA GLN A 85 10.59 -1.63 14.11
C GLN A 85 10.98 -0.97 12.77
N GLN A 86 11.75 -1.66 11.95
CA GLN A 86 12.18 -1.18 10.65
C GLN A 86 11.35 -1.80 9.53
N MET A 87 11.26 -1.09 8.42
CA MET A 87 10.61 -1.56 7.21
C MET A 87 11.53 -1.30 6.03
N ASP A 88 11.72 -2.31 5.21
CA ASP A 88 12.42 -2.18 3.93
C ASP A 88 11.48 -2.54 2.77
N MET A 89 11.95 -2.32 1.54
CA MET A 89 11.24 -2.64 0.32
C MET A 89 11.99 -3.74 -0.43
N VAL A 90 11.27 -4.73 -0.91
CA VAL A 90 11.83 -5.89 -1.59
C VAL A 90 11.17 -6.06 -2.95
N ARG A 91 11.99 -6.28 -3.99
CA ARG A 91 11.50 -6.53 -5.33
C ARG A 91 10.75 -7.86 -5.39
N ILE A 92 9.61 -7.83 -6.06
CA ILE A 92 8.85 -9.04 -6.40
C ILE A 92 8.67 -9.15 -7.91
N THR A 93 8.53 -10.36 -8.39
CA THR A 93 8.19 -10.67 -9.79
C THR A 93 6.81 -11.29 -9.89
N SER A 94 6.23 -11.70 -8.78
CA SER A 94 4.92 -12.32 -8.66
C SER A 94 4.43 -12.18 -7.22
N LEU A 95 3.12 -12.22 -7.03
CA LEU A 95 2.50 -12.33 -5.71
C LEU A 95 2.56 -13.76 -5.14
N LEU A 96 2.90 -14.73 -5.98
CA LEU A 96 3.04 -16.13 -5.56
C LEU A 96 4.26 -16.31 -4.65
N GLY A 97 4.13 -17.18 -3.65
CA GLY A 97 5.22 -17.52 -2.74
C GLY A 97 5.45 -16.53 -1.60
N LEU A 98 4.72 -15.42 -1.55
CA LEU A 98 4.73 -14.52 -0.41
C LEU A 98 4.03 -15.19 0.78
N LYS A 99 4.54 -14.96 1.99
CA LYS A 99 3.99 -15.55 3.22
C LYS A 99 3.42 -14.46 4.12
N PRO A 100 2.27 -14.68 4.77
CA PRO A 100 1.68 -13.69 5.65
C PRO A 100 2.58 -13.40 6.86
N ASN A 101 2.67 -12.13 7.24
CA ASN A 101 3.30 -11.68 8.47
C ASN A 101 2.33 -11.80 9.66
N ALA A 102 2.69 -11.25 10.83
CA ALA A 102 1.87 -11.30 12.04
C ALA A 102 0.49 -10.61 11.89
N TRP A 103 0.34 -9.70 10.93
CA TRP A 103 -0.92 -9.02 10.61
C TRP A 103 -1.68 -9.64 9.43
N GLY A 104 -1.20 -10.77 8.90
CA GLY A 104 -1.80 -11.44 7.74
C GLY A 104 -1.45 -10.79 6.39
N ILE A 105 -0.52 -9.85 6.35
CA ILE A 105 -0.07 -9.19 5.13
C ILE A 105 1.03 -10.05 4.49
N PRO A 106 0.90 -10.43 3.21
CA PRO A 106 1.95 -11.20 2.52
C PRO A 106 3.25 -10.41 2.46
N GLU A 107 4.36 -11.10 2.73
CA GLU A 107 5.70 -10.51 2.68
C GLU A 107 6.68 -11.42 1.94
N PRO A 108 7.71 -10.85 1.28
CA PRO A 108 8.84 -11.62 0.78
C PRO A 108 9.66 -12.24 1.90
N SER A 109 10.45 -13.27 1.59
CA SER A 109 11.35 -13.91 2.53
C SER A 109 12.35 -12.92 3.12
N HIS A 110 12.73 -13.13 4.38
CA HIS A 110 13.77 -12.34 5.04
C HIS A 110 15.16 -12.50 4.40
N SER A 111 15.37 -13.54 3.59
CA SER A 111 16.62 -13.76 2.84
C SER A 111 16.71 -12.92 1.57
N GLU A 112 15.59 -12.37 1.07
CA GLU A 112 15.60 -11.52 -0.10
C GLU A 112 16.27 -10.17 0.19
N PRO A 113 17.08 -9.62 -0.74
CA PRO A 113 17.74 -8.35 -0.52
C PRO A 113 16.75 -7.18 -0.56
N ALA A 114 16.95 -6.21 0.33
CA ALA A 114 16.22 -4.95 0.27
C ALA A 114 16.74 -4.07 -0.87
N VAL A 115 15.85 -3.31 -1.50
CA VAL A 115 16.23 -2.30 -2.48
C VAL A 115 16.82 -1.07 -1.79
N ASP A 116 17.78 -0.41 -2.44
CA ASP A 116 18.18 0.95 -2.03
C ASP A 116 16.98 1.90 -2.25
N PRO A 117 16.53 2.62 -1.20
CA PRO A 117 15.39 3.54 -1.33
C PRO A 117 15.55 4.59 -2.44
N ASN A 118 16.78 4.98 -2.77
CA ASN A 118 17.06 5.93 -3.85
C ASN A 118 16.75 5.38 -5.25
N THR A 119 16.59 4.06 -5.39
CA THR A 119 16.19 3.43 -6.65
C THR A 119 14.71 3.68 -6.96
N LEU A 120 13.87 3.88 -5.93
CA LEU A 120 12.42 4.05 -6.10
C LEU A 120 12.11 5.42 -6.67
N ASP A 121 11.30 5.45 -7.72
CA ASP A 121 10.81 6.68 -8.36
C ASP A 121 9.32 6.94 -8.12
N PHE A 122 8.63 6.00 -7.49
CA PHE A 122 7.24 6.16 -7.06
C PHE A 122 6.96 5.27 -5.84
N ILE A 123 6.29 5.82 -4.82
CA ILE A 123 5.90 5.06 -3.62
C ILE A 123 4.42 5.29 -3.35
N LEU A 124 3.64 4.22 -3.35
CA LEU A 124 2.25 4.23 -2.92
C LEU A 124 2.18 3.92 -1.42
N VAL A 125 1.70 4.90 -0.65
CA VAL A 125 1.67 4.84 0.81
C VAL A 125 0.25 4.62 1.30
N PRO A 126 -0.01 3.66 2.21
CA PRO A 126 -1.32 3.52 2.83
C PRO A 126 -1.55 4.63 3.85
N GLY A 127 -2.81 5.00 4.03
CA GLY A 127 -3.19 5.99 5.05
C GLY A 127 -4.64 5.81 5.46
N VAL A 128 -4.98 6.34 6.62
CA VAL A 128 -6.32 6.21 7.21
C VAL A 128 -7.21 7.39 6.80
N ALA A 129 -6.65 8.58 6.71
CA ALA A 129 -7.36 9.78 6.33
C ALA A 129 -6.40 10.79 5.71
N PHE A 130 -6.88 11.50 4.71
CA PHE A 130 -6.15 12.55 4.03
C PHE A 130 -7.06 13.77 3.87
N ASP A 131 -6.49 14.97 3.94
CA ASP A 131 -7.20 16.18 3.56
C ASP A 131 -7.02 16.49 2.06
N ALA A 132 -7.67 17.57 1.59
CA ALA A 132 -7.59 17.95 0.18
C ALA A 132 -6.19 18.39 -0.28
N THR A 133 -5.28 18.66 0.65
CA THR A 133 -3.88 19.03 0.36
C THR A 133 -2.90 17.88 0.54
N GLY A 134 -3.39 16.69 0.89
CA GLY A 134 -2.59 15.47 1.01
C GLY A 134 -1.90 15.27 2.36
N ASN A 135 -2.35 15.97 3.41
CA ASN A 135 -1.85 15.74 4.77
C ASN A 135 -2.54 14.58 5.45
#